data_debc8c2f556db6cc95f670cf404f1883
#
_entry.id   debc8c2f556db6cc95f670cf404f1883
#
_cell.length_a   1.000
_cell.length_b   1.000
_cell.length_c   1.000
_cell.angle_alpha   90.00
_cell.angle_beta   90.00
_cell.angle_gamma   90.00
#
_symmetry.space_group_name_H-M   'P 1'
#
loop_
_entity.id
_entity.type
_entity.pdbx_description
1 polymer ?
#
loop_
_entity_poly.entity_id
_entity_poly.type
_entity_poly.pdbx_seq_one_letter_code
_entity_poly.pdbx_strand_id
1 'polypeptide(L)'
;MNQKLVPVNTAGCYIPGGRYAHIASAVMSVTTAKVAGVKNIIACSPPKEGVGAHPTIVYTADLCGADVILNLGGVPAIAAMTNGLFNNPPADIIVGPGNQFVAEAKRILFGKVGIDLFAGPTEIGIIADAKADPEIVAVDLLSLIHI
;
A
#
# COMPACT_ATOMS: atom_id res chain seq x y z
N MET A 1 4.87 -13.91 31.53
CA MET A 1 5.38 -12.88 30.60
C MET A 1 4.20 -12.02 30.16
N ASN A 2 4.31 -10.69 30.27
CA ASN A 2 3.28 -9.78 29.77
C ASN A 2 3.75 -9.19 28.45
N GLN A 3 2.88 -9.20 27.44
CA GLN A 3 3.11 -8.56 26.14
C GLN A 3 2.30 -7.28 26.07
N LYS A 4 2.93 -6.18 25.65
CA LYS A 4 2.28 -4.90 25.42
C LYS A 4 2.40 -4.54 23.94
N LEU A 5 1.27 -4.29 23.29
CA LEU A 5 1.24 -3.74 21.92
C LEU A 5 1.37 -2.22 22.00
N VAL A 6 2.33 -1.68 21.25
CA VAL A 6 2.56 -0.24 21.16
C VAL A 6 2.52 0.14 19.68
N PRO A 7 1.64 1.08 19.28
CA PRO A 7 1.58 1.52 17.90
C PRO A 7 2.85 2.29 17.50
N VAL A 8 3.24 2.22 16.25
CA VAL A 8 4.24 3.12 15.65
C VAL A 8 3.65 4.53 15.55
N ASN A 9 4.50 5.56 15.40
CA ASN A 9 3.99 6.92 15.27
C ASN A 9 3.50 7.24 13.87
N THR A 10 4.20 6.77 12.83
CA THR A 10 3.91 7.11 11.44
C THR A 10 3.94 5.86 10.56
N ALA A 11 2.89 5.63 9.80
CA ALA A 11 2.80 4.59 8.78
C ALA A 11 2.74 5.19 7.38
N GLY A 12 3.57 4.70 6.47
CA GLY A 12 3.51 4.98 5.05
C GLY A 12 2.77 3.87 4.32
N CYS A 13 1.62 4.17 3.74
CA CYS A 13 0.75 3.24 3.03
C CYS A 13 0.92 3.44 1.52
N TYR A 14 1.64 2.54 0.84
CA TYR A 14 1.78 2.57 -0.61
C TYR A 14 0.58 1.87 -1.26
N ILE A 15 -0.13 2.59 -2.13
CA ILE A 15 -1.34 2.12 -2.80
C ILE A 15 -1.07 2.09 -4.31
N PRO A 16 -1.02 0.91 -4.94
CA PRO A 16 -0.86 0.83 -6.38
C PRO A 16 -2.01 1.50 -7.13
N GLY A 17 -1.71 2.26 -8.18
CA GLY A 17 -2.73 3.02 -8.92
C GLY A 17 -2.37 3.30 -10.38
N GLY A 18 -1.22 2.78 -10.85
CA GLY A 18 -0.71 3.09 -12.18
C GLY A 18 -1.58 2.55 -13.33
N ARG A 19 -1.89 1.27 -13.32
CA ARG A 19 -2.74 0.63 -14.33
C ARG A 19 -4.20 0.57 -13.91
N TYR A 20 -4.45 0.17 -12.67
CA TYR A 20 -5.79 0.02 -12.08
C TYR A 20 -5.82 0.71 -10.72
N ALA A 21 -7.01 1.14 -10.30
CA ALA A 21 -7.23 1.70 -8.98
C ALA A 21 -7.35 0.55 -7.96
N HIS A 22 -6.29 0.30 -7.18
CA HIS A 22 -6.29 -0.72 -6.14
C HIS A 22 -6.97 -0.24 -4.85
N ILE A 23 -8.29 -0.11 -4.89
CA ILE A 23 -9.10 0.40 -3.78
C ILE A 23 -8.95 -0.48 -2.54
N ALA A 24 -8.93 -1.81 -2.72
CA ALA A 24 -8.76 -2.75 -1.62
C ALA A 24 -7.45 -2.52 -0.86
N SER A 25 -6.35 -2.18 -1.56
CA SER A 25 -5.07 -1.87 -0.93
C SER A 25 -5.15 -0.62 -0.04
N ALA A 26 -5.93 0.40 -0.43
CA ALA A 26 -6.18 1.57 0.40
C ALA A 26 -6.92 1.18 1.69
N VAL A 27 -8.02 0.43 1.57
CA VAL A 27 -8.78 -0.05 2.72
C VAL A 27 -7.90 -0.87 3.65
N MET A 28 -7.19 -1.87 3.12
CA MET A 28 -6.39 -2.81 3.92
C MET A 28 -5.23 -2.13 4.65
N SER A 29 -4.52 -1.22 4.02
CA SER A 29 -3.36 -0.58 4.64
C SER A 29 -3.74 0.56 5.59
N VAL A 30 -4.58 1.49 5.13
CA VAL A 30 -4.94 2.70 5.90
C VAL A 30 -5.82 2.34 7.10
N THR A 31 -6.87 1.51 6.91
CA THR A 31 -7.75 1.10 8.02
C THR A 31 -6.98 0.32 9.08
N THR A 32 -6.08 -0.57 8.67
CA THR A 32 -5.26 -1.34 9.61
C THR A 32 -4.37 -0.42 10.44
N ALA A 33 -3.71 0.56 9.81
CA ALA A 33 -2.92 1.55 10.52
C ALA A 33 -3.77 2.37 11.51
N LYS A 34 -4.97 2.78 11.09
CA LYS A 34 -5.91 3.55 11.93
C LYS A 34 -6.36 2.75 13.14
N VAL A 35 -6.79 1.52 12.95
CA VAL A 35 -7.22 0.62 14.03
C VAL A 35 -6.08 0.26 14.97
N ALA A 36 -4.86 0.14 14.45
CA ALA A 36 -3.65 -0.07 15.27
C ALA A 36 -3.27 1.14 16.13
N GLY A 37 -3.93 2.29 15.97
CA GLY A 37 -3.67 3.49 16.76
C GLY A 37 -2.46 4.32 16.28
N VAL A 38 -2.07 4.17 15.02
CA VAL A 38 -1.03 5.00 14.40
C VAL A 38 -1.49 6.45 14.33
N LYS A 39 -0.60 7.39 14.70
CA LYS A 39 -0.95 8.81 14.79
C LYS A 39 -0.92 9.54 13.46
N ASN A 40 0.04 9.18 12.60
CA ASN A 40 0.23 9.81 11.30
C ASN A 40 0.17 8.74 10.22
N ILE A 41 -0.80 8.81 9.32
CA ILE A 41 -1.00 7.85 8.25
C ILE A 41 -0.83 8.57 6.92
N ILE A 42 0.25 8.25 6.22
CA ILE A 42 0.59 8.85 4.93
C ILE A 42 0.24 7.82 3.85
N ALA A 43 -0.79 8.08 3.07
CA ALA A 43 -1.11 7.32 1.88
C ALA A 43 -0.33 7.87 0.67
N CYS A 44 0.09 6.98 -0.22
CA CYS A 44 0.81 7.37 -1.43
C CYS A 44 0.34 6.53 -2.62
N SER A 45 0.03 7.18 -3.73
CA SER A 45 -0.40 6.49 -4.96
C SER A 45 0.16 7.18 -6.21
N PRO A 46 0.56 6.38 -7.24
CA PRO A 46 1.07 6.93 -8.48
C PRO A 46 0.05 7.87 -9.14
N PRO A 47 0.47 9.06 -9.60
CA PRO A 47 -0.39 9.94 -10.36
C PRO A 47 -0.64 9.39 -11.76
N LYS A 48 -1.83 9.65 -12.30
CA LYS A 48 -2.13 9.59 -13.73
C LYS A 48 -1.91 10.97 -14.33
N GLU A 49 -1.44 10.99 -15.57
CA GLU A 49 -1.17 12.22 -16.29
C GLU A 49 -2.39 13.16 -16.30
N GLY A 50 -2.17 14.41 -15.90
CA GLY A 50 -3.20 15.46 -15.86
C GLY A 50 -4.25 15.36 -14.72
N VAL A 51 -4.26 14.29 -13.91
CA VAL A 51 -5.33 14.06 -12.92
C VAL A 51 -4.79 13.91 -11.48
N GLY A 52 -3.53 13.50 -11.30
CA GLY A 52 -3.00 13.08 -9.99
C GLY A 52 -3.37 11.64 -9.65
N ALA A 53 -3.36 11.29 -8.37
CA ALA A 53 -3.79 9.97 -7.94
C ALA A 53 -5.25 9.71 -8.32
N HIS A 54 -5.59 8.43 -8.57
CA HIS A 54 -6.94 8.08 -9.02
C HIS A 54 -7.99 8.55 -7.98
N PRO A 55 -9.07 9.29 -8.39
CA PRO A 55 -10.03 9.88 -7.47
C PRO A 55 -10.63 8.88 -6.46
N THR A 56 -10.90 7.66 -6.92
CA THR A 56 -11.44 6.61 -6.04
C THR A 56 -10.44 6.19 -4.96
N ILE A 57 -9.13 6.16 -5.28
CA ILE A 57 -8.08 5.87 -4.28
C ILE A 57 -8.01 7.01 -3.27
N VAL A 58 -8.02 8.26 -3.73
CA VAL A 58 -8.01 9.45 -2.86
C VAL A 58 -9.19 9.42 -1.92
N TYR A 59 -10.41 9.26 -2.46
CA TYR A 59 -11.62 9.17 -1.67
C TYR A 59 -11.58 8.03 -0.64
N THR A 60 -11.13 6.84 -1.05
CA THR A 60 -11.08 5.68 -0.15
C THR A 60 -10.03 5.87 0.93
N ALA A 61 -8.85 6.39 0.60
CA ALA A 61 -7.79 6.63 1.59
C ALA A 61 -8.24 7.67 2.65
N ASP A 62 -8.91 8.74 2.21
CA ASP A 62 -9.50 9.75 3.10
C ASP A 62 -10.58 9.14 4.00
N LEU A 63 -11.53 8.39 3.43
CA LEU A 63 -12.58 7.70 4.16
C LEU A 63 -12.03 6.72 5.21
N CYS A 64 -10.93 6.03 4.91
CA CYS A 64 -10.26 5.11 5.83
C CYS A 64 -9.44 5.83 6.91
N GLY A 65 -9.23 7.14 6.79
CA GLY A 65 -8.58 7.98 7.79
C GLY A 65 -7.10 8.22 7.55
N ALA A 66 -6.66 8.32 6.29
CA ALA A 66 -5.34 8.83 5.95
C ALA A 66 -5.26 10.33 6.30
N ASP A 67 -4.18 10.74 6.95
CA ASP A 67 -3.97 12.15 7.32
C ASP A 67 -3.39 12.96 6.16
N VAL A 68 -2.61 12.30 5.30
CA VAL A 68 -1.98 12.89 4.11
C VAL A 68 -2.03 11.92 2.95
N ILE A 69 -2.28 12.45 1.74
CA ILE A 69 -2.25 11.70 0.50
C ILE A 69 -1.24 12.32 -0.45
N LEU A 70 -0.17 11.60 -0.76
CA LEU A 70 0.89 12.03 -1.68
C LEU A 70 0.65 11.48 -3.09
N ASN A 71 0.63 12.37 -4.07
CA ASN A 71 0.57 12.04 -5.50
C ASN A 71 1.95 11.63 -6.00
N LEU A 72 2.47 10.51 -5.50
CA LEU A 72 3.77 9.95 -5.86
C LEU A 72 3.67 8.45 -6.04
N GLY A 73 4.48 7.91 -6.94
CA GLY A 73 4.55 6.47 -7.19
C GLY A 73 5.99 5.95 -7.22
N GLY A 74 6.13 4.64 -7.22
CA GLY A 74 7.41 3.96 -7.36
C GLY A 74 8.43 4.27 -6.26
N VAL A 75 9.69 4.20 -6.61
CA VAL A 75 10.83 4.46 -5.70
C VAL A 75 10.75 5.84 -5.03
N PRO A 76 10.42 6.95 -5.76
CA PRO A 76 10.29 8.27 -5.13
C PRO A 76 9.29 8.31 -3.98
N ALA A 77 8.18 7.58 -4.08
CA ALA A 77 7.17 7.50 -3.02
C ALA A 77 7.74 6.88 -1.75
N ILE A 78 8.41 5.74 -1.89
CA ILE A 78 9.04 5.03 -0.77
C ILE A 78 10.12 5.90 -0.12
N ALA A 79 10.96 6.54 -0.92
CA ALA A 79 12.00 7.44 -0.43
C ALA A 79 11.42 8.67 0.29
N ALA A 80 10.34 9.26 -0.23
CA ALA A 80 9.68 10.41 0.35
C ALA A 80 9.09 10.08 1.73
N MET A 81 8.37 8.99 1.86
CA MET A 81 7.79 8.57 3.13
C MET A 81 8.87 8.20 4.16
N THR A 82 9.91 7.48 3.73
CA THR A 82 11.02 7.09 4.64
C THR A 82 11.81 8.29 5.18
N ASN A 83 11.96 9.35 4.38
CA ASN A 83 12.77 10.53 4.76
C ASN A 83 11.93 11.71 5.27
N GLY A 84 10.62 11.58 5.36
CA GLY A 84 9.75 12.64 5.86
C GLY A 84 9.73 13.87 4.96
N LEU A 85 9.64 13.67 3.62
CA LEU A 85 9.55 14.78 2.68
C LEU A 85 8.15 15.38 2.63
N PHE A 86 8.03 16.59 2.04
CA PHE A 86 6.76 17.32 1.88
C PHE A 86 6.07 17.66 3.20
N ASN A 87 6.87 18.07 4.21
CA ASN A 87 6.41 18.43 5.55
C ASN A 87 5.72 17.29 6.33
N ASN A 88 5.98 16.05 5.96
CA ASN A 88 5.50 14.89 6.71
C ASN A 88 6.57 14.37 7.66
N PRO A 89 6.18 13.75 8.78
CA PRO A 89 7.13 13.01 9.59
C PRO A 89 7.65 11.78 8.83
N PRO A 90 8.91 11.35 9.08
CA PRO A 90 9.43 10.13 8.50
C PRO A 90 8.60 8.93 8.97
N ALA A 91 8.31 8.00 8.06
CA ALA A 91 7.58 6.79 8.38
C ALA A 91 8.44 5.84 9.23
N ASP A 92 7.83 5.27 10.27
CA ASP A 92 8.42 4.18 11.05
C ASP A 92 8.27 2.83 10.35
N ILE A 93 7.20 2.67 9.57
CA ILE A 93 6.91 1.48 8.78
C ILE A 93 6.30 1.87 7.42
N ILE A 94 6.68 1.14 6.36
CA ILE A 94 6.06 1.24 5.04
C ILE A 94 5.37 -0.07 4.70
N VAL A 95 4.10 0.02 4.36
CA VAL A 95 3.24 -1.12 4.01
C VAL A 95 2.62 -0.91 2.63
N GLY A 96 2.19 -1.99 2.04
CA GLY A 96 1.48 -1.99 0.76
C GLY A 96 2.24 -2.70 -0.36
N PRO A 97 1.51 -3.31 -1.30
CA PRO A 97 2.08 -3.99 -2.45
C PRO A 97 2.56 -3.00 -3.51
N GLY A 98 3.47 -3.42 -4.36
CA GLY A 98 3.96 -2.62 -5.48
C GLY A 98 4.73 -3.48 -6.47
N ASN A 99 5.19 -2.85 -7.55
CA ASN A 99 6.03 -3.52 -8.54
C ASN A 99 7.43 -3.84 -7.98
N GLN A 100 8.23 -4.55 -8.77
CA GLN A 100 9.61 -4.94 -8.40
C GLN A 100 10.49 -3.76 -7.93
N PHE A 101 10.29 -2.56 -8.45
CA PHE A 101 11.08 -1.37 -8.06
C PHE A 101 10.67 -0.86 -6.68
N VAL A 102 9.37 -0.93 -6.35
CA VAL A 102 8.85 -0.62 -5.01
C VAL A 102 9.34 -1.64 -4.00
N ALA A 103 9.29 -2.93 -4.34
CA ALA A 103 9.80 -4.00 -3.50
C ALA A 103 11.29 -3.84 -3.22
N GLU A 104 12.09 -3.52 -4.25
CA GLU A 104 13.51 -3.29 -4.09
C GLU A 104 13.83 -2.03 -3.27
N ALA A 105 13.08 -0.95 -3.46
CA ALA A 105 13.23 0.25 -2.64
C ALA A 105 12.95 -0.04 -1.15
N LYS A 106 11.91 -0.81 -0.85
CA LYS A 106 11.61 -1.27 0.51
C LYS A 106 12.75 -2.13 1.06
N ARG A 107 13.29 -3.05 0.26
CA ARG A 107 14.43 -3.91 0.65
C ARG A 107 15.67 -3.10 1.00
N ILE A 108 16.03 -2.10 0.18
CA ILE A 108 17.21 -1.25 0.41
C ILE A 108 17.05 -0.41 1.68
N LEU A 109 15.85 0.06 1.98
CA LEU A 109 15.57 0.93 3.11
C LEU A 109 15.21 0.18 4.39
N PHE A 110 15.06 -1.14 4.32
CA PHE A 110 14.85 -1.98 5.51
C PHE A 110 15.98 -1.81 6.52
N GLY A 111 15.60 -1.63 7.78
CA GLY A 111 16.53 -1.30 8.86
C GLY A 111 16.57 0.20 9.17
N LYS A 112 16.43 1.08 8.17
CA LYS A 112 16.14 2.51 8.39
C LYS A 112 14.66 2.73 8.66
N VAL A 113 13.79 1.99 7.99
CA VAL A 113 12.34 1.96 8.15
C VAL A 113 11.86 0.52 8.24
N GLY A 114 10.82 0.26 9.03
CA GLY A 114 10.15 -1.05 9.01
C GLY A 114 9.42 -1.27 7.68
N ILE A 115 9.27 -2.52 7.29
CA ILE A 115 8.45 -2.90 6.13
C ILE A 115 7.51 -4.04 6.50
N ASP A 116 6.45 -4.23 5.72
CA ASP A 116 5.50 -5.33 5.89
C ASP A 116 6.15 -6.69 5.59
N LEU A 117 6.69 -6.85 4.38
CA LEU A 117 7.40 -8.07 3.97
C LEU A 117 8.30 -7.81 2.76
N PHE A 118 9.27 -8.69 2.55
CA PHE A 118 10.00 -8.80 1.30
C PHE A 118 9.13 -9.58 0.31
N ALA A 119 8.44 -8.87 -0.59
CA ALA A 119 7.61 -9.50 -1.58
C ALA A 119 8.46 -10.29 -2.59
N GLY A 120 8.19 -11.59 -2.67
CA GLY A 120 8.66 -12.48 -3.73
C GLY A 120 7.60 -12.63 -4.83
N PRO A 121 7.79 -13.57 -5.77
CA PRO A 121 6.73 -13.96 -6.70
C PRO A 121 5.47 -14.36 -5.95
N THR A 122 4.33 -13.81 -6.35
CA THR A 122 3.06 -14.12 -5.69
C THR A 122 2.48 -15.40 -6.30
N GLU A 123 2.10 -16.31 -5.44
CA GLU A 123 1.33 -17.50 -5.82
C GLU A 123 -0.14 -17.27 -5.45
N ILE A 124 -1.05 -17.74 -6.29
CA ILE A 124 -2.48 -17.65 -6.06
C ILE A 124 -3.11 -19.05 -6.19
N GLY A 125 -3.94 -19.39 -5.22
CA GLY A 125 -4.77 -20.59 -5.26
C GLY A 125 -6.23 -20.22 -5.17
N ILE A 126 -7.07 -20.77 -6.04
CA ILE A 126 -8.52 -20.57 -6.03
C ILE A 126 -9.22 -21.89 -5.78
N ILE A 127 -10.13 -21.91 -4.82
CA ILE A 127 -11.05 -23.03 -4.61
C ILE A 127 -12.40 -22.60 -5.17
N ALA A 128 -12.86 -23.29 -6.22
CA ALA A 128 -14.11 -22.99 -6.89
C ALA A 128 -15.00 -24.25 -6.94
N ASP A 129 -16.28 -24.10 -6.73
CA ASP A 129 -17.27 -25.17 -6.92
C ASP A 129 -17.87 -25.12 -8.34
N ALA A 130 -18.79 -26.08 -8.64
CA ALA A 130 -19.42 -26.18 -9.95
C ALA A 130 -20.35 -24.98 -10.30
N LYS A 131 -20.60 -24.07 -9.38
CA LYS A 131 -21.42 -22.85 -9.58
C LYS A 131 -20.56 -21.61 -9.86
N ALA A 132 -19.25 -21.70 -9.66
CA ALA A 132 -18.36 -20.60 -9.94
C ALA A 132 -18.30 -20.30 -11.43
N ASP A 133 -18.29 -19.02 -11.77
CA ASP A 133 -18.10 -18.59 -13.15
C ASP A 133 -16.64 -18.76 -13.57
N PRO A 134 -16.35 -19.61 -14.59
CA PRO A 134 -14.97 -19.90 -14.98
C PRO A 134 -14.23 -18.67 -15.56
N GLU A 135 -14.96 -17.69 -16.14
CA GLU A 135 -14.33 -16.47 -16.65
C GLU A 135 -13.86 -15.60 -15.50
N ILE A 136 -14.65 -15.46 -14.42
CA ILE A 136 -14.24 -14.73 -13.23
C ILE A 136 -13.04 -15.41 -12.56
N VAL A 137 -13.07 -16.74 -12.42
CA VAL A 137 -11.94 -17.49 -11.87
C VAL A 137 -10.66 -17.27 -12.68
N ALA A 138 -10.75 -17.27 -14.00
CA ALA A 138 -9.61 -17.02 -14.88
C ALA A 138 -9.08 -15.59 -14.74
N VAL A 139 -9.95 -14.60 -14.64
CA VAL A 139 -9.56 -13.19 -14.44
C VAL A 139 -8.88 -13.01 -13.09
N ASP A 140 -9.40 -13.62 -12.03
CA ASP A 140 -8.80 -13.56 -10.69
C ASP A 140 -7.42 -14.20 -10.66
N LEU A 141 -7.22 -15.36 -11.33
CA LEU A 141 -5.91 -15.99 -11.46
C LEU A 141 -4.89 -15.10 -12.18
N LEU A 142 -5.33 -14.30 -13.15
CA LEU A 142 -4.48 -13.38 -13.90
C LEU A 142 -4.31 -12.01 -13.22
N SER A 143 -5.08 -11.71 -12.19
CA SER A 143 -5.11 -10.38 -11.57
C SER A 143 -3.75 -9.93 -11.01
N LEU A 144 -2.93 -10.87 -10.54
CA LEU A 144 -1.61 -10.60 -9.95
C LEU A 144 -0.48 -10.43 -10.97
N ILE A 145 -0.70 -10.73 -12.24
CA ILE A 145 0.32 -10.55 -13.29
C ILE A 145 0.61 -9.07 -13.56
N HIS A 146 -0.30 -8.19 -13.16
CA HIS A 146 -0.28 -6.76 -13.48
C HIS A 146 -0.01 -5.84 -12.29
N ILE A 147 0.38 -6.41 -11.14
CA ILE A 147 0.77 -5.62 -9.95
C ILE A 147 2.21 -5.15 -10.06
#